data_df36405099a1d2d7752df405a9cde636
#
_entry.id   df36405099a1d2d7752df405a9cde636
#
_cell.length_a   1.000
_cell.length_b   1.000
_cell.length_c   1.000
_cell.angle_alpha   90.00
_cell.angle_beta   90.00
_cell.angle_gamma   90.00
#
_symmetry.space_group_name_H-M   'P 1'
#
loop_
_entity.id
_entity.type
_entity.pdbx_description
1 polymer ?
#
loop_
_entity_poly.entity_id
_entity_poly.type
_entity_poly.pdbx_seq_one_letter_code
_entity_poly.pdbx_strand_id
1 'polypeptide(L)'
;MGKRDLVKIEARQSKMYILPDGTKVWMEPGSSIQYIKDFNRNRKVWLSGNSLFEVSRHDGNTFQVYIDKAFIEVKGTCFLVNQDDAEQNEITLFYRQLRQSHLA
;
A
#
# COMPACT_ATOMS: atom_id res chain seq x y z
N MET A 1 -17.74 2.91 21.20
CA MET A 1 -17.22 2.92 20.95
C MET A 1 -16.41 2.65 20.20
N GLY A 2 -15.86 2.72 20.17
CA GLY A 2 -14.94 2.30 19.48
C GLY A 2 -14.89 2.21 18.06
N LYS A 3 -15.47 3.05 17.41
CA LYS A 3 -15.47 3.06 16.05
C LYS A 3 -14.19 3.62 15.57
N ARG A 4 -13.42 2.91 14.75
CA ARG A 4 -12.20 3.46 14.22
C ARG A 4 -12.50 4.31 13.06
N ASP A 5 -11.71 5.34 12.89
CA ASP A 5 -11.86 6.24 11.77
C ASP A 5 -11.11 5.67 10.59
N LEU A 6 -11.83 5.24 9.60
CA LEU A 6 -11.23 4.75 8.37
C LEU A 6 -11.20 5.86 7.36
N VAL A 7 -10.07 5.95 6.67
CA VAL A 7 -9.93 6.90 5.57
C VAL A 7 -9.93 6.09 4.30
N LYS A 8 -10.74 6.46 3.34
CA LYS A 8 -10.79 5.78 2.06
C LYS A 8 -10.52 6.78 0.95
N ILE A 9 -9.58 6.45 0.09
CA ILE A 9 -9.21 7.27 -1.04
C ILE A 9 -9.51 6.50 -2.30
N GLU A 10 -10.26 7.09 -3.20
CA GLU A 10 -10.56 6.47 -4.47
C GLU A 10 -10.00 7.32 -5.58
N ALA A 11 -9.38 6.70 -6.56
CA ALA A 11 -8.82 7.42 -7.68
C ALA A 11 -9.68 7.23 -8.90
N ARG A 12 -10.27 8.31 -9.40
CA ARG A 12 -11.06 8.24 -10.61
C ARG A 12 -10.18 8.41 -11.82
N GLN A 13 -9.01 8.98 -11.61
CA GLN A 13 -8.01 9.11 -12.65
C GLN A 13 -6.67 8.97 -11.97
N SER A 14 -5.62 8.88 -12.74
CA SER A 14 -4.30 8.71 -12.18
C SER A 14 -4.02 9.83 -11.21
N LYS A 15 -3.49 9.47 -10.05
CA LYS A 15 -3.32 10.43 -9.00
C LYS A 15 -2.27 9.99 -8.02
N MET A 16 -1.51 10.94 -7.51
CA MET A 16 -0.53 10.65 -6.49
C MET A 16 -1.08 11.13 -5.16
N TYR A 17 -1.03 10.28 -4.16
CA TYR A 17 -1.53 10.62 -2.84
C TYR A 17 -0.43 10.38 -1.82
N ILE A 18 -0.31 11.27 -0.85
CA ILE A 18 0.71 11.13 0.18
C ILE A 18 0.03 10.73 1.48
N LEU A 19 0.46 9.60 2.02
CA LEU A 19 -0.10 9.10 3.28
C LEU A 19 0.48 9.86 4.46
N PRO A 20 -0.12 9.73 5.63
CA PRO A 20 0.33 10.49 6.79
C PRO A 20 1.79 10.29 7.17
N ASP A 21 2.37 9.14 6.82
CA ASP A 21 3.76 8.87 7.14
C ASP A 21 4.73 9.34 6.07
N GLY A 22 4.22 10.01 5.04
CA GLY A 22 5.07 10.47 3.94
C GLY A 22 5.19 9.50 2.79
N THR A 23 4.59 8.33 2.91
CA THR A 23 4.59 7.36 1.81
C THR A 23 3.81 7.93 0.64
N LYS A 24 4.34 7.78 -0.56
CA LYS A 24 3.69 8.24 -1.76
C LYS A 24 3.06 7.07 -2.49
N VAL A 25 1.84 7.26 -2.93
CA VAL A 25 1.13 6.22 -3.65
C VAL A 25 0.65 6.79 -4.96
N TRP A 26 1.12 6.21 -6.06
CA TRP A 26 0.64 6.62 -7.38
C TRP A 26 -0.44 5.63 -7.75
N MET A 27 -1.68 6.11 -7.77
CA MET A 27 -2.86 5.29 -7.95
C MET A 27 -3.35 5.34 -9.37
N GLU A 28 -3.68 4.19 -9.91
CA GLU A 28 -4.25 4.15 -11.25
C GLU A 28 -5.75 4.32 -11.17
N PRO A 29 -6.40 4.71 -12.26
CA PRO A 29 -7.85 4.90 -12.23
C PRO A 29 -8.55 3.63 -11.76
N GLY A 30 -9.52 3.79 -10.91
CA GLY A 30 -10.27 2.66 -10.40
C GLY A 30 -9.69 2.04 -9.15
N SER A 31 -8.52 2.46 -8.71
CA SER A 31 -7.94 1.89 -7.51
C SER A 31 -8.41 2.64 -6.29
N SER A 32 -8.30 2.00 -5.15
CA SER A 32 -8.65 2.64 -3.89
C SER A 32 -7.78 2.09 -2.78
N ILE A 33 -7.55 2.92 -1.77
CA ILE A 33 -6.85 2.47 -0.57
C ILE A 33 -7.67 2.89 0.63
N GLN A 34 -7.53 2.09 1.68
CA GLN A 34 -8.15 2.40 2.95
C GLN A 34 -7.11 2.25 4.03
N TYR A 35 -7.18 3.08 5.04
CA TYR A 35 -6.29 2.92 6.17
C TYR A 35 -6.97 3.54 7.40
N ILE A 36 -6.48 3.17 8.58
CA ILE A 36 -7.01 3.70 9.82
C ILE A 36 -6.35 5.05 10.06
N LYS A 37 -7.13 6.03 10.49
CA LYS A 37 -6.63 7.37 10.65
C LYS A 37 -5.38 7.44 11.51
N ASP A 38 -5.26 6.57 12.50
CA ASP A 38 -4.10 6.56 13.36
C ASP A 38 -2.97 5.77 12.69
N PHE A 39 -2.65 6.17 11.48
CA PHE A 39 -1.76 5.41 10.61
C PHE A 39 -0.35 5.31 11.12
N ASN A 40 0.16 6.35 11.74
CA ASN A 40 1.56 6.33 12.14
C ASN A 40 1.88 5.26 13.18
N ARG A 41 0.88 4.79 13.88
CA ARG A 41 1.10 3.75 14.86
C ARG A 41 0.95 2.39 14.22
N ASN A 42 0.26 2.34 13.10
CA ASN A 42 -0.05 1.06 12.50
C ASN A 42 -0.13 1.26 11.00
N ARG A 43 0.98 1.09 10.33
CA ARG A 43 1.06 1.41 8.91
C ARG A 43 0.52 0.30 8.04
N LYS A 44 -0.80 0.11 8.11
CA LYS A 44 -1.49 -0.89 7.32
C LYS A 44 -2.42 -0.23 6.33
N VAL A 45 -2.39 -0.71 5.11
CA VAL A 45 -3.22 -0.21 4.03
C VAL A 45 -3.91 -1.36 3.37
N TRP A 46 -5.16 -1.18 3.01
CA TRP A 46 -5.89 -2.16 2.22
C TRP A 46 -6.03 -1.57 0.84
N LEU A 47 -5.53 -2.27 -0.16
CA LEU A 47 -5.50 -1.78 -1.53
C LEU A 47 -6.39 -2.58 -2.43
N SER A 48 -7.17 -1.88 -3.25
CA SER A 48 -7.93 -2.49 -4.32
C SER A 48 -7.44 -1.83 -5.61
N GLY A 49 -7.16 -2.63 -6.63
CA GLY A 49 -6.68 -2.09 -7.89
C GLY A 49 -5.17 -2.05 -7.95
N ASN A 50 -4.66 -1.16 -8.76
CA ASN A 50 -3.23 -1.07 -9.04
C ASN A 50 -2.63 0.22 -8.55
N SER A 51 -1.48 0.13 -7.93
CA SER A 51 -0.81 1.33 -7.42
C SER A 51 0.67 1.08 -7.26
N LEU A 52 1.43 2.14 -7.37
CA LEU A 52 2.86 2.12 -7.12
C LEU A 52 3.09 2.79 -5.78
N PHE A 53 3.81 2.13 -4.90
CA PHE A 53 4.10 2.65 -3.58
C PHE A 53 5.56 3.00 -3.44
N GLU A 54 5.81 4.16 -2.90
CA GLU A 54 7.16 4.52 -2.51
C GLU A 54 7.08 4.72 -1.00
N VAL A 55 7.44 3.72 -0.24
CA VAL A 55 7.23 3.66 1.19
C VAL A 55 8.30 4.42 1.94
N SER A 56 7.84 5.28 2.83
CA SER A 56 8.73 6.06 3.64
C SER A 56 9.28 5.19 4.76
N ARG A 57 10.58 5.33 5.02
CA ARG A 57 11.23 4.51 6.01
C ARG A 57 11.08 5.12 7.39
N HIS A 58 10.64 4.31 8.35
CA HIS A 58 10.54 4.75 9.74
C HIS A 58 11.18 3.68 10.59
N ASP A 59 12.07 4.07 11.43
CA ASP A 59 12.89 3.17 12.21
C ASP A 59 12.09 2.03 12.81
N GLY A 60 12.47 0.84 12.43
CA GLY A 60 11.90 -0.34 13.04
C GLY A 60 10.46 -0.66 12.69
N ASN A 61 9.78 0.23 12.02
CA ASN A 61 8.38 -0.01 11.72
C ASN A 61 8.20 -0.51 10.32
N THR A 62 7.35 -1.52 10.17
CA THR A 62 7.07 -2.04 8.84
C THR A 62 5.84 -1.36 8.28
N PHE A 63 5.66 -1.49 6.98
CA PHE A 63 4.52 -0.99 6.26
C PHE A 63 3.87 -2.20 5.62
N GLN A 64 2.58 -2.36 5.84
CA GLN A 64 1.88 -3.54 5.36
C GLN A 64 0.79 -3.16 4.38
N VAL A 65 0.75 -3.82 3.24
CA VAL A 65 -0.27 -3.60 2.24
C VAL A 65 -1.03 -4.90 2.05
N TYR A 66 -2.32 -4.84 2.28
CA TYR A 66 -3.18 -6.00 2.13
C TYR A 66 -3.91 -5.91 0.80
N ILE A 67 -3.83 -6.95 0.02
CA ILE A 67 -4.57 -7.06 -1.22
C ILE A 67 -5.42 -8.31 -1.14
N ASP A 68 -6.11 -8.63 -2.21
CA ASP A 68 -7.11 -9.67 -2.16
C ASP A 68 -6.63 -11.00 -1.57
N LYS A 69 -5.54 -11.52 -2.06
CA LYS A 69 -5.09 -12.82 -1.62
C LYS A 69 -3.69 -12.84 -1.04
N ALA A 70 -3.18 -11.69 -0.68
CA ALA A 70 -1.80 -11.62 -0.23
C ALA A 70 -1.59 -10.40 0.60
N PHE A 71 -0.44 -10.31 1.27
CA PHE A 71 -0.07 -9.04 1.84
C PHE A 71 1.43 -8.89 1.68
N ILE A 72 1.86 -7.65 1.67
CA ILE A 72 3.24 -7.28 1.46
C ILE A 72 3.69 -6.52 2.67
N GLU A 73 4.87 -6.88 3.17
CA GLU A 73 5.40 -6.17 4.32
C GLU A 73 6.80 -5.68 3.96
N VAL A 74 7.02 -4.39 4.08
CA VAL A 74 8.30 -3.79 3.72
C VAL A 74 8.68 -2.76 4.76
N LYS A 75 9.89 -2.28 4.72
CA LYS A 75 10.33 -1.26 5.64
C LYS A 75 10.54 0.08 4.96
N GLY A 76 10.97 0.10 3.76
CA GLY A 76 11.15 1.32 3.01
C GLY A 76 11.56 0.93 1.63
N THR A 77 10.61 0.85 0.73
CA THR A 77 10.83 0.22 -0.55
C THR A 77 9.86 0.79 -1.55
N CYS A 78 10.22 0.71 -2.80
CA CYS A 78 9.33 1.11 -3.87
C CYS A 78 8.85 -0.14 -4.57
N PHE A 79 7.56 -0.30 -4.70
CA PHE A 79 7.03 -1.49 -5.34
C PHE A 79 5.70 -1.20 -6.04
N LEU A 80 5.43 -1.97 -7.06
CA LEU A 80 4.22 -1.83 -7.85
C LEU A 80 3.32 -3.02 -7.59
N VAL A 81 2.06 -2.77 -7.36
CA VAL A 81 1.07 -3.82 -7.20
C VAL A 81 0.15 -3.78 -8.40
N ASN A 82 0.02 -4.90 -9.08
CA ASN A 82 -0.83 -4.99 -10.24
C ASN A 82 -1.79 -6.16 -10.03
N GLN A 83 -3.06 -5.84 -9.90
CA GLN A 83 -4.08 -6.85 -9.65
C GLN A 83 -5.05 -7.00 -10.80
N ASP A 84 -4.68 -6.49 -11.97
CA ASP A 84 -5.55 -6.57 -13.12
C ASP A 84 -5.73 -7.99 -13.62
N ASP A 85 -4.74 -8.83 -13.41
CA ASP A 85 -4.82 -10.18 -13.88
C ASP A 85 -5.70 -10.97 -12.92
N ALA A 86 -6.81 -11.45 -13.37
CA ALA A 86 -7.73 -12.16 -12.52
C ALA A 86 -7.13 -13.42 -11.95
N GLU A 87 -6.17 -14.00 -12.63
CA GLU A 87 -5.61 -15.25 -12.18
C GLU A 87 -4.48 -15.12 -11.21
N GLN A 88 -3.81 -14.04 -11.19
CA GLN A 88 -2.73 -13.86 -10.24
C GLN A 88 -2.45 -12.40 -10.04
N ASN A 89 -2.05 -12.08 -8.83
CA ASN A 89 -1.66 -10.73 -8.49
C ASN A 89 -0.17 -10.64 -8.71
N GLU A 90 0.26 -9.55 -9.26
CA GLU A 90 1.66 -9.36 -9.54
C GLU A 90 2.22 -8.22 -8.75
N ILE A 91 3.36 -8.43 -8.13
CA ILE A 91 4.03 -7.41 -7.36
C ILE A 91 5.43 -7.25 -7.90
N THR A 92 5.75 -6.06 -8.35
CA THR A 92 7.06 -5.77 -8.89
C THR A 92 7.82 -4.89 -7.93
N LEU A 93 9.00 -5.33 -7.53
CA LEU A 93 9.83 -4.60 -6.61
C LEU A 93 10.93 -3.89 -7.35
N PHE A 94 11.12 -2.62 -7.00
CA PHE A 94 12.08 -1.81 -7.71
C PHE A 94 13.38 -1.59 -6.98
N TYR A 95 13.39 -1.79 -5.64
CA TYR A 95 14.60 -1.56 -4.89
C TYR A 95 15.19 -2.87 -4.43
N ARG A 96 16.48 -2.96 -4.61
CA ARG A 96 17.15 -4.08 -4.16
C ARG A 96 17.26 -4.21 -2.73
N GLN A 97 17.13 -3.16 -1.99
CA GLN A 97 17.24 -3.19 -0.60
C GLN A 97 16.11 -3.82 0.09
N LEU A 98 15.11 -4.23 -0.64
CA LEU A 98 14.01 -4.90 -0.06
C LEU A 98 14.49 -6.18 0.54
N ARG A 99 14.17 -6.40 1.79
CA ARG A 99 14.58 -7.58 2.42
C ARG A 99 13.68 -8.66 2.13
N GLN A 100 12.40 -8.46 2.25
CA GLN A 100 11.47 -9.50 2.06
C GLN A 100 10.16 -9.01 1.71
N SER A 101 9.41 -9.73 0.87
CA SER A 101 8.01 -9.46 0.69
C SER A 101 7.36 -10.81 0.91
N HIS A 102 6.25 -10.81 1.61
CA HIS A 102 5.57 -12.03 1.92
C HIS A 102 4.30 -12.07 1.11
N LEU A 103 4.22 -13.06 0.25
CA LEU A 103 3.03 -13.23 -0.55
C LEU A 103 2.25 -14.35 0.07
N ALA A 104 1.08 -14.07 0.46
CA ALA A 104 0.27 -15.08 1.11
C ALA A 104 -0.64 -15.76 0.13
#